data_45de8a338d207a952258b720db24d7c6
#
_entry.id   45de8a338d207a952258b720db24d7c6
#
_cell.length_a   1.000
_cell.length_b   1.000
_cell.length_c   1.000
_cell.angle_alpha   90.00
_cell.angle_beta   90.00
_cell.angle_gamma   90.00
#
_symmetry.space_group_name_H-M   'P 1'
#
loop_
_entity.id
_entity.type
_entity.pdbx_description
1 polymer ?
#
loop_
_entity_poly.entity_id
_entity_poly.type
_entity_poly.pdbx_seq_one_letter_code
_entity_poly.pdbx_strand_id
1 'polypeptide(L)'
;LTAVDGRQCWTLFDTGARNTYVIPAVAESLRTSETPRPIRTALGGNVKETTRTALLQAEVQGHAISTHAVVVDEIGRDENGRPIEILFGALAMQQWGIRPIPDEERLDLSHYPEEFVEF
;
A
#
# COMPACT_ATOMS: atom_id res chain seq x y z
N LEU A 1 10.42 -0.71 -3.22
CA LEU A 1 9.82 0.42 -3.96
C LEU A 1 8.64 -0.05 -4.81
N THR A 2 7.66 0.79 -4.92
CA THR A 2 6.47 0.54 -5.73
C THR A 2 6.36 1.64 -6.77
N ALA A 3 6.18 1.27 -8.04
CA ALA A 3 6.04 2.24 -9.11
C ALA A 3 4.57 2.64 -9.28
N VAL A 4 4.29 3.93 -9.14
CA VAL A 4 2.95 4.49 -9.34
C VAL A 4 3.07 5.55 -10.43
N ASP A 5 2.41 5.31 -11.56
CA ASP A 5 2.45 6.21 -12.71
C ASP A 5 3.89 6.58 -13.11
N GLY A 6 4.76 5.59 -13.13
CA GLY A 6 6.18 5.75 -13.48
C GLY A 6 7.07 6.31 -12.36
N ARG A 7 6.50 6.70 -11.23
CA ARG A 7 7.23 7.23 -10.10
C ARG A 7 7.49 6.14 -9.08
N GLN A 8 8.73 6.03 -8.62
CA GLN A 8 9.09 5.09 -7.55
C GLN A 8 8.70 5.66 -6.19
N CYS A 9 7.91 4.91 -5.44
CA CYS A 9 7.43 5.32 -4.12
C CYS A 9 8.04 4.44 -3.03
N TRP A 10 8.50 5.05 -1.94
CA TRP A 10 9.08 4.33 -0.82
C TRP A 10 7.97 3.59 -0.07
N THR A 11 8.07 2.26 -0.04
CA THR A 11 6.98 1.40 0.41
C THR A 11 7.41 0.54 1.58
N LEU A 12 6.57 0.52 2.62
CA LEU A 12 6.68 -0.43 3.72
C LEU A 12 5.68 -1.56 3.47
N PHE A 13 6.16 -2.79 3.39
CA PHE A 13 5.32 -3.98 3.31
C PHE A 13 5.12 -4.51 4.72
N ASP A 14 3.95 -4.24 5.28
CA ASP A 14 3.68 -4.47 6.70
C ASP A 14 2.61 -5.55 6.88
N THR A 15 3.03 -6.75 7.25
CA THR A 15 2.12 -7.88 7.50
C THR A 15 1.28 -7.68 8.76
N GLY A 16 1.66 -6.75 9.62
CA GLY A 16 0.90 -6.38 10.81
C GLY A 16 -0.22 -5.40 10.54
N ALA A 17 -0.23 -4.75 9.36
CA ALA A 17 -1.31 -3.87 8.96
C ALA A 17 -2.24 -4.64 8.03
N ARG A 18 -3.54 -4.50 8.26
CA ARG A 18 -4.54 -5.16 7.42
C ARG A 18 -4.74 -4.45 6.09
N ASN A 19 -4.89 -3.14 6.15
CA ASN A 19 -5.22 -2.29 5.00
C ASN A 19 -3.98 -1.63 4.42
N THR A 20 -4.14 -1.07 3.23
CA THR A 20 -3.09 -0.33 2.53
C THR A 20 -3.36 1.17 2.66
N TYR A 21 -2.29 1.95 2.77
CA TYR A 21 -2.35 3.40 2.98
C TYR A 21 -1.41 4.10 2.03
N VAL A 22 -1.81 5.28 1.57
CA VAL A 22 -0.98 6.16 0.75
C VAL A 22 -1.04 7.58 1.27
N ILE A 23 0.03 8.34 1.07
CA ILE A 23 0.05 9.77 1.39
C ILE A 23 -0.56 10.57 0.23
N PRO A 24 -0.97 11.84 0.45
CA PRO A 24 -1.60 12.64 -0.60
C PRO A 24 -0.76 12.78 -1.86
N ALA A 25 0.55 12.88 -1.75
CA ALA A 25 1.43 13.00 -2.91
C ALA A 25 1.33 11.81 -3.87
N VAL A 26 1.11 10.61 -3.33
CA VAL A 26 0.86 9.41 -4.14
C VAL A 26 -0.56 9.44 -4.72
N ALA A 27 -1.53 9.85 -3.92
CA ALA A 27 -2.93 9.87 -4.32
C ALA A 27 -3.22 10.84 -5.46
N GLU A 28 -2.37 11.86 -5.67
CA GLU A 28 -2.56 12.84 -6.74
C GLU A 28 -2.64 12.21 -8.13
N SER A 29 -1.96 11.09 -8.36
CA SER A 29 -1.97 10.39 -9.65
C SER A 29 -2.98 9.25 -9.69
N LEU A 30 -3.80 9.09 -8.67
CA LEU A 30 -4.75 8.01 -8.54
C LEU A 30 -6.19 8.51 -8.56
N ARG A 31 -7.11 7.59 -8.84
CA ARG A 31 -8.53 7.87 -8.64
C ARG A 31 -8.83 7.87 -7.17
N THR A 32 -9.49 8.92 -6.69
CA THR A 32 -9.87 9.05 -5.28
C THR A 32 -11.38 9.14 -5.15
N SER A 33 -11.86 8.74 -3.98
CA SER A 33 -13.28 8.80 -3.63
C SER A 33 -13.43 9.28 -2.20
N GLU A 34 -14.57 9.92 -1.92
CA GLU A 34 -14.95 10.26 -0.56
C GLU A 34 -15.75 9.11 0.03
N THR A 35 -15.50 8.80 1.29
CA THR A 35 -16.30 7.79 1.98
C THR A 35 -17.55 8.42 2.60
N PRO A 36 -18.66 7.66 2.72
CA PRO A 36 -19.86 8.18 3.37
C PRO A 36 -19.65 8.51 4.84
N ARG A 37 -18.69 7.85 5.48
CA ARG A 37 -18.36 8.06 6.89
C ARG A 37 -16.86 8.15 7.04
N PRO A 38 -16.36 8.93 8.00
CA PRO A 38 -14.94 8.98 8.28
C PRO A 38 -14.39 7.60 8.65
N ILE A 39 -13.18 7.32 8.16
CA ILE A 39 -12.43 6.12 8.52
C ILE A 39 -11.43 6.53 9.60
N ARG A 40 -11.45 5.82 10.72
CA ARG A 40 -10.46 6.03 11.78
C ARG A 40 -9.31 5.05 11.57
N THR A 41 -8.11 5.59 11.57
CA THR A 41 -6.89 4.81 11.39
C THR A 41 -5.97 5.00 12.59
N ALA A 42 -5.23 3.95 12.93
CA ALA A 42 -4.19 4.04 13.96
C ALA A 42 -2.89 3.55 13.33
N LEU A 43 -2.02 4.48 13.00
CA LEU A 43 -0.72 4.20 12.41
C LEU A 43 0.36 4.73 13.35
N GLY A 44 1.23 3.82 13.81
CA GLY A 44 2.32 4.20 14.70
C GLY A 44 1.85 4.86 15.98
N GLY A 45 0.68 4.49 16.51
CA GLY A 45 0.13 5.07 17.72
C GLY A 45 -0.65 6.37 17.51
N ASN A 46 -0.67 6.89 16.30
CA ASN A 46 -1.44 8.10 15.96
C ASN A 46 -2.81 7.71 15.41
N VAL A 47 -3.87 8.22 16.03
CA VAL A 47 -5.24 8.01 15.56
C VAL A 47 -5.65 9.21 14.72
N LYS A 48 -6.04 8.95 13.48
CA LYS A 48 -6.49 9.98 12.54
C LYS A 48 -7.80 9.57 11.89
N GLU A 49 -8.52 10.54 11.39
CA GLU A 49 -9.71 10.29 10.60
C GLU A 49 -9.50 10.82 9.19
N THR A 50 -10.03 10.10 8.22
CA THR A 50 -9.99 10.50 6.82
C THR A 50 -11.28 10.10 6.14
N THR A 51 -11.69 10.85 5.12
CA THR A 51 -12.83 10.52 4.28
C THR A 51 -12.41 10.12 2.88
N ARG A 52 -11.11 10.04 2.61
CA ARG A 52 -10.61 9.77 1.25
C ARG A 52 -10.02 8.38 1.13
N THR A 53 -10.40 7.72 0.05
CA THR A 53 -9.78 6.47 -0.39
C THR A 53 -9.27 6.66 -1.82
N ALA A 54 -8.34 5.83 -2.23
CA ALA A 54 -7.78 5.84 -3.57
C ALA A 54 -7.72 4.43 -4.11
N LEU A 55 -7.79 4.30 -5.43
CA LEU A 55 -7.51 3.03 -6.09
C LEU A 55 -6.02 3.03 -6.45
N LEU A 56 -5.25 2.29 -5.69
CA LEU A 56 -3.82 2.15 -5.93
C LEU A 56 -3.60 1.16 -7.07
N GLN A 57 -3.26 1.68 -8.23
CA GLN A 57 -2.82 0.91 -9.39
C GLN A 57 -1.34 1.14 -9.53
N ALA A 58 -0.56 0.08 -9.41
CA ALA A 58 0.88 0.21 -9.26
C ALA A 58 1.61 -1.03 -9.80
N GLU A 59 2.93 -0.97 -9.78
CA GLU A 59 3.76 -2.11 -10.10
C GLU A 59 4.72 -2.38 -8.95
N VAL A 60 4.78 -3.63 -8.53
CA VAL A 60 5.72 -4.12 -7.53
C VAL A 60 6.66 -5.08 -8.23
N GLN A 61 7.93 -4.72 -8.33
CA GLN A 61 8.95 -5.50 -9.05
C GLN A 61 8.48 -5.87 -10.46
N GLY A 62 7.87 -4.92 -11.17
CA GLY A 62 7.37 -5.12 -12.52
C GLY A 62 6.03 -5.83 -12.63
N HIS A 63 5.44 -6.25 -11.51
CA HIS A 63 4.15 -6.94 -11.50
C HIS A 63 3.03 -5.95 -11.18
N ALA A 64 2.03 -5.89 -12.04
CA ALA A 64 0.90 -4.98 -11.87
C ALA A 64 0.00 -5.43 -10.71
N ILE A 65 -0.37 -4.50 -9.86
CA ILE A 65 -1.32 -4.74 -8.78
C ILE A 65 -2.35 -3.62 -8.72
N SER A 66 -3.48 -3.90 -8.14
CA SER A 66 -4.45 -2.87 -7.78
C SER A 66 -5.09 -3.22 -6.45
N THR A 67 -5.30 -2.21 -5.63
CA THR A 67 -5.96 -2.39 -4.33
C THR A 67 -6.52 -1.06 -3.86
N HIS A 68 -7.53 -1.12 -3.03
CA HIS A 68 -8.02 0.10 -2.38
C HIS A 68 -7.06 0.51 -1.29
N ALA A 69 -6.83 1.80 -1.19
CA ALA A 69 -5.96 2.38 -0.18
C ALA A 69 -6.67 3.52 0.54
N VAL A 70 -6.35 3.69 1.79
CA VAL A 70 -6.84 4.82 2.58
C VAL A 70 -5.82 5.94 2.45
N VAL A 71 -6.29 7.16 2.15
CA VAL A 71 -5.40 8.32 2.03
C VAL A 71 -5.22 8.93 3.41
N VAL A 72 -3.99 8.97 3.87
CA VAL A 72 -3.62 9.56 5.16
C VAL A 72 -2.53 10.62 4.96
N ASP A 73 -2.52 11.63 5.78
CA ASP A 73 -1.55 12.73 5.65
C ASP A 73 -0.11 12.26 5.81
N GLU A 74 0.10 11.30 6.70
CA GLU A 74 1.42 10.81 7.03
C GLU A 74 1.33 9.36 7.49
N ILE A 75 2.26 8.54 7.01
CA ILE A 75 2.37 7.15 7.45
C ILE A 75 3.43 7.04 8.54
N GLY A 76 4.56 7.65 8.33
CA GLY A 76 5.70 7.60 9.23
C GLY A 76 7.00 7.63 8.46
N ARG A 77 8.08 7.31 9.16
CA ARG A 77 9.42 7.28 8.57
C ARG A 77 10.06 5.92 8.85
N ASP A 78 10.94 5.52 7.96
CA ASP A 78 11.73 4.33 8.20
C ASP A 78 12.85 4.61 9.22
N GLU A 79 13.64 3.61 9.53
CA GLU A 79 14.74 3.71 10.51
C GLU A 79 15.80 4.72 10.11
N ASN A 80 15.90 5.08 8.83
CA ASN A 80 16.83 6.08 8.33
C ASN A 80 16.19 7.48 8.20
N GLY A 81 14.97 7.65 8.68
CA GLY A 81 14.27 8.92 8.64
C GLY A 81 13.60 9.24 7.31
N ARG A 82 13.58 8.31 6.36
CA ARG A 82 12.94 8.53 5.07
C ARG A 82 11.42 8.37 5.19
N PRO A 83 10.63 9.35 4.70
CA PRO A 83 9.18 9.23 4.76
C PRO A 83 8.67 8.03 3.97
N ILE A 84 7.76 7.27 4.58
CA ILE A 84 7.08 6.17 3.92
C ILE A 84 5.92 6.75 3.14
N GLU A 85 5.83 6.43 1.86
CA GLU A 85 4.82 6.96 0.95
C GLU A 85 3.64 6.00 0.77
N ILE A 86 3.92 4.70 0.85
CA ILE A 86 2.91 3.65 0.75
C ILE A 86 3.15 2.65 1.87
N LEU A 87 2.09 2.31 2.61
CA LEU A 87 2.11 1.16 3.50
C LEU A 87 1.22 0.09 2.87
N PHE A 88 1.84 -1.00 2.46
CA PHE A 88 1.17 -2.10 1.78
C PHE A 88 0.75 -3.13 2.80
N GLY A 89 -0.55 -3.33 2.96
CA GLY A 89 -1.09 -4.15 4.04
C GLY A 89 -1.28 -5.62 3.66
N ALA A 90 -1.65 -6.41 4.65
CA ALA A 90 -1.73 -7.86 4.53
C ALA A 90 -2.78 -8.33 3.52
N LEU A 91 -3.94 -7.67 3.46
CA LEU A 91 -4.99 -8.08 2.52
C LEU A 91 -4.52 -7.99 1.06
N ALA A 92 -3.87 -6.88 0.71
CA ALA A 92 -3.35 -6.70 -0.64
C ALA A 92 -2.22 -7.68 -0.93
N MET A 93 -1.35 -7.90 0.04
CA MET A 93 -0.27 -8.89 -0.13
C MET A 93 -0.81 -10.29 -0.36
N GLN A 94 -1.86 -10.68 0.36
CA GLN A 94 -2.50 -11.98 0.16
C GLN A 94 -3.14 -12.09 -1.21
N GLN A 95 -3.84 -11.04 -1.64
CA GLN A 95 -4.49 -11.05 -2.94
C GLN A 95 -3.50 -11.20 -4.09
N TRP A 96 -2.35 -10.56 -3.98
CA TRP A 96 -1.38 -10.48 -5.06
C TRP A 96 -0.20 -11.44 -4.90
N GLY A 97 -0.24 -12.31 -3.88
CA GLY A 97 0.79 -13.30 -3.66
C GLY A 97 2.16 -12.71 -3.33
N ILE A 98 2.16 -11.59 -2.63
CA ILE A 98 3.39 -10.91 -2.23
C ILE A 98 3.76 -11.36 -0.82
N ARG A 99 4.97 -11.86 -0.65
CA ARG A 99 5.46 -12.33 0.64
C ARG A 99 6.78 -11.64 0.98
N PRO A 100 6.80 -10.81 2.04
CA PRO A 100 8.06 -10.27 2.52
C PRO A 100 8.92 -11.38 3.14
N ILE A 101 10.20 -11.34 2.83
CA ILE A 101 11.19 -12.23 3.44
C ILE A 101 12.17 -11.33 4.21
N PRO A 102 11.86 -11.02 5.48
CA PRO A 102 12.63 -10.02 6.23
C PRO A 102 14.12 -10.37 6.38
N ASP A 103 14.42 -11.64 6.59
CA ASP A 103 15.80 -12.08 6.77
C ASP A 103 16.66 -11.88 5.53
N GLU A 104 16.03 -11.79 4.37
CA GLU A 104 16.71 -11.60 3.09
C GLU A 104 16.47 -10.20 2.52
N GLU A 105 15.73 -9.36 3.22
CA GLU A 105 15.37 -8.00 2.81
C GLU A 105 14.80 -7.95 1.39
N ARG A 106 13.96 -8.92 1.05
CA ARG A 106 13.37 -9.03 -0.29
C ARG A 106 11.91 -9.42 -0.22
N LEU A 107 11.23 -9.29 -1.36
CA LEU A 107 9.88 -9.79 -1.56
C LEU A 107 9.93 -11.06 -2.40
N ASP A 108 9.09 -12.02 -2.05
CA ASP A 108 8.86 -13.21 -2.84
C ASP A 108 7.53 -13.02 -3.59
N LEU A 109 7.62 -12.98 -4.91
CA LEU A 109 6.47 -12.85 -5.81
C LEU A 109 6.22 -14.13 -6.62
N SER A 110 6.77 -15.26 -6.18
CA SER A 110 6.58 -16.53 -6.86
C SER A 110 5.11 -16.98 -6.89
N HIS A 111 4.28 -16.45 -5.97
CA HIS A 111 2.85 -16.74 -5.93
C HIS A 111 2.00 -15.67 -6.59
N TYR A 112 2.60 -14.72 -7.31
CA TYR A 112 1.84 -13.71 -8.03
C TYR A 112 0.90 -14.40 -9.03
N PRO A 113 -0.40 -14.06 -9.02
CA PRO A 113 -1.37 -14.75 -9.88
C PRO A 113 -1.20 -14.33 -11.34
N GLU A 114 -0.98 -15.32 -12.22
CA GLU A 114 -0.91 -15.08 -13.66
C GLU A 114 -2.31 -14.97 -14.24
N GLU A 115 -3.29 -15.60 -13.59
CA GLU A 115 -4.69 -15.48 -13.96
C GLU A 115 -5.56 -15.70 -12.72
N PHE A 116 -6.73 -15.12 -12.73
CA PHE A 116 -7.71 -15.34 -11.68
C PHE A 116 -8.64 -16.46 -12.16
N VAL A 117 -8.50 -17.63 -11.54
CA VAL A 117 -9.36 -18.78 -11.85
C VAL A 117 -10.44 -18.83 -10.81
N GLU A 118 -11.66 -18.53 -11.23
CA GLU A 118 -12.85 -18.62 -10.40
C GLU A 118 -13.65 -19.82 -10.85
N PHE A 119 -14.17 -20.57 -9.96
CA PHE A 119 -14.96 -21.74 -10.31
C PHE A 119 -16.44 -21.53 -10.14
#